data_f9097775e4510d947336168222ec8126
#
_entry.id   f9097775e4510d947336168222ec8126
#
_cell.length_a   1.000
_cell.length_b   1.000
_cell.length_c   1.000
_cell.angle_alpha   90.00
_cell.angle_beta   90.00
_cell.angle_gamma   90.00
#
_symmetry.space_group_name_H-M   'P 1'
#
loop_
_entity.id
_entity.type
_entity.pdbx_description
1 polymer ?
#
loop_
_entity_poly.entity_id
_entity_poly.type
_entity_poly.pdbx_seq_one_letter_code
_entity_poly.pdbx_strand_id
1 'polypeptide(L)'
;DKAFDSVATIGYSRDKAKPKQALEAPVTIERYSRALDDSSNTHTGSKDITVTLASDVTFASDSADLAPAAEAQLQTVAGKLGQHPEGGTLTIVGHTDDVQDDAYNQTLSEKRANTVKTRLEQLTSLDKWQTSVSGKGESEPKIKGTTDEARAANRRVEIILTPTSGTTPKNTAPSAGTGSLPETKGAVAKGAEGVTVKNDSGNGELTITLDHVTRSGGYLLGQLHTTLSTKNNSTTGLFHWFKDKEVFLSNVRGEDASGETTGFSADGLTLLAGGERIYPADYLDAEFKTHVPLTELALTPFIKAGTTTICVVWPDPGGDTITVDHTTPMKQLSDFAYRLTDIPVKNS
;
A
#
# COMPACT_ATOMS: atom_id res chain seq x y z
N ASP A 1 14.79 16.81 -9.95
CA ASP A 1 14.38 17.01 -8.55
C ASP A 1 13.39 18.16 -8.30
N LYS A 2 13.16 19.04 -9.29
CA LYS A 2 12.17 20.14 -9.16
C LYS A 2 10.83 19.88 -9.85
N ALA A 3 10.71 18.81 -10.62
CA ALA A 3 9.51 18.56 -11.43
C ALA A 3 8.33 18.00 -10.61
N PHE A 4 8.58 17.38 -9.45
CA PHE A 4 7.54 16.81 -8.60
C PHE A 4 7.01 17.74 -7.50
N ASP A 5 7.74 18.82 -7.16
CA ASP A 5 7.25 19.81 -6.20
C ASP A 5 5.99 20.56 -6.67
N SER A 6 5.64 20.45 -7.96
CA SER A 6 4.49 21.13 -8.55
C SER A 6 3.26 20.23 -8.81
N VAL A 7 3.35 18.92 -8.64
CA VAL A 7 2.23 17.99 -8.92
C VAL A 7 1.23 17.93 -7.76
N ALA A 8 1.60 18.39 -6.57
CA ALA A 8 0.71 18.43 -5.40
C ALA A 8 -0.46 19.44 -5.50
N THR A 9 -0.67 20.06 -6.64
CA THR A 9 -1.69 21.13 -6.79
C THR A 9 -2.80 20.82 -7.79
N ILE A 10 -3.07 19.58 -8.13
CA ILE A 10 -4.25 19.25 -8.95
C ILE A 10 -5.43 18.93 -8.02
N GLY A 11 -5.83 19.93 -7.24
CA GLY A 11 -7.13 19.95 -6.59
C GLY A 11 -8.15 20.57 -7.56
N TYR A 12 -9.00 19.77 -8.16
CA TYR A 12 -10.13 20.29 -8.94
C TYR A 12 -11.20 20.84 -7.99
N SER A 13 -11.14 22.13 -7.70
CA SER A 13 -12.29 22.85 -7.13
C SER A 13 -13.16 23.37 -8.28
N ARG A 14 -14.39 22.89 -8.39
CA ARG A 14 -15.42 23.43 -9.30
C ARG A 14 -15.93 24.80 -8.89
N ASP A 15 -15.61 25.27 -7.71
CA ASP A 15 -15.99 26.58 -7.22
C ASP A 15 -14.93 27.62 -7.55
N LYS A 16 -15.38 28.78 -8.04
CA LYS A 16 -14.57 29.98 -8.32
C LYS A 16 -13.96 30.61 -7.04
N ALA A 17 -13.61 29.79 -6.06
CA ALA A 17 -12.87 30.20 -4.90
C ALA A 17 -11.43 30.51 -5.33
N LYS A 18 -10.92 31.67 -4.92
CA LYS A 18 -9.52 32.06 -5.07
C LYS A 18 -8.64 30.88 -4.60
N PRO A 19 -7.53 30.58 -5.31
CA PRO A 19 -6.61 29.57 -4.84
C PRO A 19 -6.24 29.89 -3.39
N LYS A 20 -6.54 28.98 -2.47
CA LYS A 20 -6.02 29.06 -1.11
C LYS A 20 -4.50 29.12 -1.21
N GLN A 21 -3.90 29.91 -0.37
CA GLN A 21 -2.46 30.12 -0.25
C GLN A 21 -1.68 28.82 -0.48
N ALA A 22 -0.56 28.91 -1.21
CA ALA A 22 0.35 27.80 -1.40
C ALA A 22 0.61 27.10 -0.07
N LEU A 23 0.64 25.76 -0.09
CA LEU A 23 0.97 24.95 1.08
C LEU A 23 2.24 25.51 1.74
N GLU A 24 2.14 25.93 2.99
CA GLU A 24 3.27 26.55 3.73
C GLU A 24 4.40 25.56 4.04
N ALA A 25 4.16 24.25 3.85
CA ALA A 25 5.16 23.20 4.02
C ALA A 25 5.09 22.19 2.87
N PRO A 26 6.23 21.66 2.40
CA PRO A 26 6.24 20.59 1.42
C PRO A 26 5.55 19.38 2.00
N VAL A 27 4.59 18.85 1.28
CA VAL A 27 3.94 17.58 1.63
C VAL A 27 4.89 16.44 1.28
N THR A 28 5.13 15.54 2.21
CA THR A 28 5.95 14.36 1.96
C THR A 28 5.13 13.30 1.26
N ILE A 29 5.65 12.80 0.14
CA ILE A 29 5.06 11.64 -0.52
C ILE A 29 5.45 10.39 0.25
N GLU A 30 4.46 9.61 0.61
CA GLU A 30 4.60 8.37 1.35
C GLU A 30 4.33 7.15 0.45
N ARG A 31 4.74 5.98 0.93
CA ARG A 31 4.64 4.72 0.21
C ARG A 31 4.07 3.67 1.14
N TYR A 32 3.15 2.87 0.60
CA TYR A 32 2.56 1.76 1.32
C TYR A 32 2.58 0.50 0.47
N SER A 33 2.99 -0.61 1.07
CA SER A 33 2.90 -1.94 0.46
C SER A 33 2.42 -2.97 1.48
N ARG A 34 1.90 -4.08 0.99
CA ARG A 34 1.39 -5.19 1.80
C ARG A 34 1.83 -6.51 1.18
N ALA A 35 2.30 -7.44 1.99
CA ALA A 35 2.60 -8.79 1.53
C ALA A 35 1.36 -9.45 0.92
N LEU A 36 1.54 -10.24 -0.13
CA LEU A 36 0.41 -10.89 -0.85
C LEU A 36 -0.34 -11.93 -0.01
N ASP A 37 0.28 -12.41 1.06
CA ASP A 37 -0.29 -13.33 2.04
C ASP A 37 -0.82 -12.64 3.30
N ASP A 38 -0.88 -11.30 3.29
CA ASP A 38 -1.31 -10.45 4.39
C ASP A 38 -0.45 -10.56 5.67
N SER A 39 0.71 -11.19 5.59
CA SER A 39 1.59 -11.44 6.73
C SER A 39 2.28 -10.21 7.27
N SER A 40 2.48 -9.20 6.43
CA SER A 40 3.12 -7.93 6.78
C SER A 40 2.68 -6.77 5.90
N ASN A 41 2.90 -5.57 6.39
CA ASN A 41 2.81 -4.36 5.58
C ASN A 41 4.00 -3.45 5.87
N THR A 42 4.33 -2.60 4.90
CA THR A 42 5.40 -1.60 5.00
C THR A 42 4.84 -0.22 4.70
N HIS A 43 5.07 0.69 5.60
CA HIS A 43 4.84 2.12 5.40
C HIS A 43 6.21 2.83 5.35
N THR A 44 6.43 3.67 4.34
CA THR A 44 7.65 4.47 4.22
C THR A 44 7.28 5.94 4.18
N GLY A 45 7.54 6.62 5.26
CA GLY A 45 7.37 8.06 5.41
C GLY A 45 8.65 8.84 5.04
N SER A 46 8.70 10.11 5.45
CA SER A 46 9.86 10.98 5.19
C SER A 46 11.09 10.63 6.03
N LYS A 47 10.88 10.09 7.21
CA LYS A 47 11.95 9.88 8.22
C LYS A 47 12.15 8.42 8.58
N ASP A 48 11.10 7.61 8.45
CA ASP A 48 11.08 6.24 8.92
C ASP A 48 10.44 5.27 7.92
N ILE A 49 10.78 4.02 8.12
CA ILE A 49 10.20 2.87 7.44
C ILE A 49 9.64 1.98 8.53
N THR A 50 8.33 1.84 8.60
CA THR A 50 7.66 0.96 9.55
C THR A 50 7.22 -0.33 8.85
N VAL A 51 7.74 -1.46 9.30
CA VAL A 51 7.27 -2.78 8.91
C VAL A 51 6.42 -3.34 10.03
N THR A 52 5.17 -3.63 9.75
CA THR A 52 4.25 -4.27 10.69
C THR A 52 4.12 -5.74 10.35
N LEU A 53 4.44 -6.63 11.28
CA LEU A 53 4.28 -8.07 11.17
C LEU A 53 2.99 -8.49 11.89
N ALA A 54 2.12 -9.23 11.19
CA ALA A 54 0.93 -9.82 11.82
C ALA A 54 1.36 -10.96 12.74
N SER A 55 1.07 -10.86 14.04
CA SER A 55 1.53 -11.87 15.02
C SER A 55 0.97 -13.25 14.74
N ASP A 56 -0.24 -13.37 14.21
CA ASP A 56 -0.89 -14.64 13.92
C ASP A 56 -0.19 -15.45 12.82
N VAL A 57 0.60 -14.78 11.98
CA VAL A 57 1.43 -15.39 10.94
C VAL A 57 2.88 -15.54 11.40
N THR A 58 3.36 -14.59 12.20
CA THR A 58 4.76 -14.49 12.63
C THR A 58 5.09 -15.46 13.76
N PHE A 59 4.12 -15.76 14.65
CA PHE A 59 4.33 -16.59 15.84
C PHE A 59 3.38 -17.78 15.88
N ALA A 60 3.79 -18.83 16.57
CA ALA A 60 2.88 -19.87 16.97
C ALA A 60 1.80 -19.32 17.91
N SER A 61 0.64 -19.96 17.94
CA SER A 61 -0.50 -19.51 18.75
C SER A 61 -0.08 -19.38 20.23
N ASP A 62 -0.44 -18.26 20.84
CA ASP A 62 -0.15 -17.92 22.26
C ASP A 62 1.32 -18.09 22.66
N SER A 63 2.24 -17.90 21.72
CA SER A 63 3.68 -18.09 21.87
C SER A 63 4.47 -16.88 21.35
N ALA A 64 5.75 -16.83 21.72
CA ALA A 64 6.76 -15.98 21.12
C ALA A 64 7.71 -16.77 20.19
N ASP A 65 7.45 -18.04 19.93
CA ASP A 65 8.22 -18.86 19.02
C ASP A 65 7.84 -18.51 17.57
N LEU A 66 8.84 -18.28 16.71
CA LEU A 66 8.60 -17.94 15.32
C LEU A 66 7.94 -19.10 14.56
N ALA A 67 6.87 -18.80 13.84
CA ALA A 67 6.28 -19.71 12.89
C ALA A 67 7.17 -19.81 11.62
N PRO A 68 7.09 -20.89 10.84
CA PRO A 68 7.87 -21.04 9.61
C PRO A 68 7.70 -19.89 8.61
N ALA A 69 6.51 -19.31 8.54
CA ALA A 69 6.20 -18.18 7.66
C ALA A 69 6.94 -16.88 8.03
N ALA A 70 7.36 -16.72 9.28
CA ALA A 70 8.07 -15.53 9.75
C ALA A 70 9.43 -15.33 9.05
N GLU A 71 10.05 -16.39 8.58
CA GLU A 71 11.39 -16.33 7.99
C GLU A 71 11.44 -15.40 6.77
N ALA A 72 10.51 -15.54 5.83
CA ALA A 72 10.45 -14.71 4.63
C ALA A 72 10.22 -13.22 4.96
N GLN A 73 9.37 -12.95 5.96
CA GLN A 73 9.10 -11.60 6.43
C GLN A 73 10.36 -10.96 7.04
N LEU A 74 11.05 -11.68 7.91
CA LEU A 74 12.25 -11.18 8.58
C LEU A 74 13.44 -11.03 7.61
N GLN A 75 13.54 -11.87 6.56
CA GLN A 75 14.48 -11.67 5.47
C GLN A 75 14.19 -10.39 4.69
N THR A 76 12.91 -10.07 4.46
CA THR A 76 12.50 -8.80 3.83
C THR A 76 12.94 -7.60 4.69
N VAL A 77 12.74 -7.66 6.00
CA VAL A 77 13.20 -6.61 6.93
C VAL A 77 14.72 -6.51 6.91
N ALA A 78 15.43 -7.64 6.95
CA ALA A 78 16.90 -7.65 6.87
C ALA A 78 17.41 -7.03 5.55
N GLY A 79 16.72 -7.30 4.44
CA GLY A 79 16.99 -6.65 3.15
C GLY A 79 16.82 -5.12 3.20
N LYS A 80 15.73 -4.64 3.85
CA LYS A 80 15.50 -3.20 4.05
C LYS A 80 16.61 -2.57 4.91
N LEU A 81 17.02 -3.21 6.00
CA LEU A 81 18.17 -2.76 6.81
C LEU A 81 19.44 -2.67 5.98
N GLY A 82 19.71 -3.65 5.12
CA GLY A 82 20.87 -3.68 4.21
C GLY A 82 20.88 -2.55 3.16
N GLN A 83 19.72 -2.01 2.79
CA GLN A 83 19.61 -0.86 1.89
C GLN A 83 20.09 0.45 2.52
N HIS A 84 20.27 0.48 3.84
CA HIS A 84 20.75 1.64 4.60
C HIS A 84 22.08 1.32 5.32
N PRO A 85 23.18 1.21 4.59
CA PRO A 85 24.47 0.77 5.14
C PRO A 85 25.07 1.74 6.17
N GLU A 86 24.57 2.96 6.24
CA GLU A 86 24.96 3.96 7.24
C GLU A 86 24.34 3.71 8.62
N GLY A 87 23.31 2.83 8.67
CA GLY A 87 22.58 2.54 9.90
C GLY A 87 21.63 3.67 10.32
N GLY A 88 21.29 3.68 11.59
CA GLY A 88 20.34 4.63 12.17
C GLY A 88 19.76 4.13 13.49
N THR A 89 18.49 4.42 13.75
CA THR A 89 17.76 3.85 14.89
C THR A 89 16.83 2.74 14.42
N LEU A 90 16.84 1.62 15.16
CA LEU A 90 15.93 0.49 14.96
C LEU A 90 15.10 0.30 16.22
N THR A 91 13.78 0.46 16.12
CA THR A 91 12.87 0.25 17.24
C THR A 91 11.96 -0.93 16.93
N ILE A 92 11.87 -1.89 17.84
CA ILE A 92 11.02 -3.08 17.70
C ILE A 92 10.02 -3.08 18.85
N VAL A 93 8.73 -3.04 18.52
CA VAL A 93 7.64 -2.91 19.49
C VAL A 93 6.64 -4.03 19.31
N GLY A 94 6.42 -4.82 20.34
CA GLY A 94 5.40 -5.85 20.36
C GLY A 94 4.07 -5.35 20.95
N HIS A 95 2.96 -5.82 20.39
CA HIS A 95 1.60 -5.51 20.85
C HIS A 95 0.75 -6.79 20.94
N THR A 96 -0.27 -6.78 21.77
CA THR A 96 -1.28 -7.82 21.90
C THR A 96 -2.69 -7.26 21.65
N ASP A 97 -3.66 -8.14 21.62
CA ASP A 97 -5.06 -7.77 21.80
C ASP A 97 -5.42 -7.66 23.31
N ASP A 98 -6.71 -7.49 23.61
CA ASP A 98 -7.32 -7.24 24.92
C ASP A 98 -7.86 -8.51 25.61
N VAL A 99 -7.44 -9.71 25.19
CA VAL A 99 -8.09 -10.95 25.67
C VAL A 99 -7.52 -11.44 27.00
N GLN A 100 -6.21 -11.37 27.22
CA GLN A 100 -5.53 -11.79 28.44
C GLN A 100 -5.35 -10.61 29.41
N ASP A 101 -4.82 -10.89 30.60
CA ASP A 101 -4.53 -9.82 31.56
C ASP A 101 -3.32 -8.96 31.13
N ASP A 102 -3.29 -7.71 31.58
CA ASP A 102 -2.29 -6.70 31.23
C ASP A 102 -0.84 -7.19 31.44
N ALA A 103 -0.58 -7.90 32.57
CA ALA A 103 0.76 -8.36 32.91
C ALA A 103 1.24 -9.48 31.98
N TYR A 104 0.33 -10.38 31.62
CA TYR A 104 0.58 -11.41 30.63
C TYR A 104 0.84 -10.81 29.25
N ASN A 105 -0.04 -9.90 28.82
CA ASN A 105 0.06 -9.20 27.54
C ASN A 105 1.35 -8.38 27.43
N GLN A 106 1.73 -7.69 28.49
CA GLN A 106 3.01 -6.97 28.56
C GLN A 106 4.19 -7.93 28.36
N THR A 107 4.21 -9.03 29.10
CA THR A 107 5.29 -10.03 29.03
C THR A 107 5.36 -10.69 27.65
N LEU A 108 4.22 -11.08 27.06
CA LEU A 108 4.15 -11.73 25.76
C LEU A 108 4.65 -10.80 24.65
N SER A 109 4.21 -9.55 24.67
CA SER A 109 4.61 -8.55 23.67
C SER A 109 6.12 -8.27 23.73
N GLU A 110 6.72 -8.17 24.91
CA GLU A 110 8.16 -8.02 25.08
C GLU A 110 8.95 -9.25 24.57
N LYS A 111 8.49 -10.45 24.87
CA LYS A 111 9.13 -11.68 24.38
C LYS A 111 9.08 -11.74 22.86
N ARG A 112 7.95 -11.44 22.22
CA ARG A 112 7.80 -11.41 20.76
C ARG A 112 8.75 -10.42 20.10
N ALA A 113 8.83 -9.21 20.63
CA ALA A 113 9.74 -8.18 20.13
C ALA A 113 11.22 -8.61 20.25
N ASN A 114 11.59 -9.23 21.38
CA ASN A 114 12.96 -9.77 21.57
C ASN A 114 13.27 -10.94 20.62
N THR A 115 12.33 -11.83 20.38
CA THR A 115 12.51 -12.94 19.42
C THR A 115 12.76 -12.41 18.01
N VAL A 116 11.98 -11.40 17.57
CA VAL A 116 12.19 -10.72 16.29
C VAL A 116 13.59 -10.10 16.21
N LYS A 117 14.03 -9.36 17.25
CA LYS A 117 15.39 -8.79 17.33
C LYS A 117 16.44 -9.88 17.16
N THR A 118 16.35 -10.93 17.97
CA THR A 118 17.33 -12.04 17.93
C THR A 118 17.42 -12.66 16.54
N ARG A 119 16.29 -12.83 15.86
CA ARG A 119 16.30 -13.39 14.51
C ARG A 119 16.91 -12.43 13.48
N LEU A 120 16.63 -11.14 13.58
CA LEU A 120 17.22 -10.12 12.71
C LEU A 120 18.75 -10.07 12.88
N GLU A 121 19.27 -10.19 14.10
CA GLU A 121 20.73 -10.25 14.38
C GLU A 121 21.41 -11.47 13.71
N GLN A 122 20.67 -12.55 13.50
CA GLN A 122 21.16 -13.73 12.77
C GLN A 122 21.13 -13.54 11.25
N LEU A 123 20.22 -12.69 10.73
CA LEU A 123 20.02 -12.48 9.30
C LEU A 123 20.91 -11.36 8.75
N THR A 124 21.20 -10.34 9.57
CA THR A 124 21.99 -9.18 9.15
C THR A 124 22.72 -8.54 10.33
N SER A 125 23.83 -7.84 10.08
CA SER A 125 24.49 -7.06 11.14
C SER A 125 23.66 -5.85 11.53
N LEU A 126 23.44 -5.69 12.84
CA LEU A 126 22.80 -4.52 13.43
C LEU A 126 23.81 -3.54 14.07
N ASP A 127 25.12 -3.71 13.84
CA ASP A 127 26.18 -2.94 14.53
C ASP A 127 26.07 -1.42 14.32
N LYS A 128 25.51 -1.00 13.19
CA LYS A 128 25.30 0.41 12.87
C LYS A 128 23.91 0.92 13.26
N TRP A 129 23.09 0.06 13.85
CA TRP A 129 21.73 0.40 14.25
C TRP A 129 21.65 0.53 15.79
N GLN A 130 21.27 1.73 16.27
CA GLN A 130 20.91 1.88 17.67
C GLN A 130 19.57 1.19 17.91
N THR A 131 19.63 -0.04 18.42
CA THR A 131 18.47 -0.91 18.55
C THR A 131 17.80 -0.75 19.92
N SER A 132 16.48 -0.54 19.93
CA SER A 132 15.62 -0.56 21.11
C SER A 132 14.49 -1.58 20.94
N VAL A 133 14.12 -2.25 22.03
CA VAL A 133 13.03 -3.25 22.05
C VAL A 133 12.11 -2.97 23.19
N SER A 134 10.81 -3.05 22.97
CA SER A 134 9.79 -2.90 24.01
C SER A 134 8.54 -3.72 23.69
N GLY A 135 7.80 -4.07 24.73
CA GLY A 135 6.41 -4.52 24.65
C GLY A 135 5.47 -3.43 25.12
N LYS A 136 4.29 -3.39 24.58
CA LYS A 136 3.22 -2.46 24.94
C LYS A 136 1.96 -3.20 25.42
N GLY A 137 1.97 -4.53 25.35
CA GLY A 137 0.76 -5.29 25.62
C GLY A 137 -0.38 -4.77 24.76
N GLU A 138 -1.51 -4.54 25.38
CA GLU A 138 -2.72 -3.98 24.78
C GLU A 138 -2.85 -2.45 24.91
N SER A 139 -1.91 -1.77 25.57
CA SER A 139 -2.03 -0.35 25.92
C SER A 139 -2.04 0.62 24.74
N GLU A 140 -1.51 0.20 23.59
CA GLU A 140 -1.44 1.00 22.38
C GLU A 140 -2.11 0.25 21.20
N PRO A 141 -3.46 0.13 21.19
CA PRO A 141 -4.16 -0.57 20.11
C PRO A 141 -4.07 0.23 18.80
N LYS A 142 -3.82 -0.47 17.70
CA LYS A 142 -3.88 0.10 16.35
C LYS A 142 -5.32 0.44 15.96
N ILE A 143 -6.25 -0.46 16.27
CA ILE A 143 -7.68 -0.27 16.05
C ILE A 143 -8.39 -0.42 17.39
N LYS A 144 -9.16 0.61 17.75
CA LYS A 144 -9.99 0.59 18.96
C LYS A 144 -11.20 -0.31 18.76
N GLY A 145 -11.49 -1.14 19.73
CA GLY A 145 -12.64 -2.05 19.70
C GLY A 145 -12.25 -3.49 20.00
N THR A 146 -13.27 -4.34 20.11
CA THR A 146 -13.15 -5.74 20.57
C THR A 146 -13.62 -6.73 19.51
N THR A 147 -13.72 -6.30 18.25
CA THR A 147 -14.04 -7.21 17.12
C THR A 147 -12.84 -8.08 16.79
N ASP A 148 -13.07 -9.22 16.14
CA ASP A 148 -12.00 -10.13 15.75
C ASP A 148 -10.99 -9.46 14.80
N GLU A 149 -11.47 -8.59 13.92
CA GLU A 149 -10.64 -7.82 13.00
C GLU A 149 -9.76 -6.79 13.75
N ALA A 150 -10.35 -6.08 14.74
CA ALA A 150 -9.60 -5.14 15.56
C ALA A 150 -8.51 -5.87 16.37
N ARG A 151 -8.86 -6.99 17.00
CA ARG A 151 -7.91 -7.83 17.74
C ARG A 151 -6.80 -8.35 16.84
N ALA A 152 -7.12 -8.87 15.64
CA ALA A 152 -6.12 -9.32 14.69
C ALA A 152 -5.13 -8.21 14.29
N ALA A 153 -5.64 -6.99 14.03
CA ALA A 153 -4.80 -5.84 13.73
C ALA A 153 -3.94 -5.38 14.92
N ASN A 154 -4.42 -5.58 16.14
CA ASN A 154 -3.71 -5.22 17.37
C ASN A 154 -2.60 -6.21 17.71
N ARG A 155 -2.78 -7.52 17.44
CA ARG A 155 -1.72 -8.54 17.57
C ARG A 155 -0.65 -8.35 16.51
N ARG A 156 0.36 -7.54 16.79
CA ARG A 156 1.39 -7.17 15.83
C ARG A 156 2.77 -6.95 16.47
N VAL A 157 3.79 -6.98 15.65
CA VAL A 157 5.11 -6.43 15.98
C VAL A 157 5.44 -5.35 14.95
N GLU A 158 5.75 -4.15 15.42
CA GLU A 158 6.21 -3.03 14.61
C GLU A 158 7.74 -2.96 14.65
N ILE A 159 8.35 -2.86 13.47
CA ILE A 159 9.79 -2.69 13.29
C ILE A 159 9.98 -1.36 12.57
N ILE A 160 10.50 -0.38 13.31
CA ILE A 160 10.63 1.01 12.85
C ILE A 160 12.10 1.29 12.61
N LEU A 161 12.45 1.50 11.33
CA LEU A 161 13.77 1.90 10.88
C LEU A 161 13.77 3.42 10.68
N THR A 162 14.68 4.14 11.35
CA THR A 162 14.93 5.56 11.11
C THR A 162 16.35 5.71 10.61
N PRO A 163 16.59 5.56 9.29
CA PRO A 163 17.92 5.61 8.72
C PRO A 163 18.54 7.01 8.83
N THR A 164 19.84 7.08 9.15
CA THR A 164 20.59 8.35 9.22
C THR A 164 20.57 9.11 7.87
N SER A 165 20.57 8.38 6.75
CA SER A 165 20.56 8.93 5.40
C SER A 165 19.14 9.26 4.85
N GLY A 166 18.10 9.12 5.67
CA GLY A 166 16.72 9.25 5.25
C GLY A 166 16.17 8.00 4.55
N THR A 167 14.87 8.03 4.24
CA THR A 167 14.12 6.88 3.69
C THR A 167 14.13 6.81 2.16
N THR A 168 14.81 7.74 1.47
CA THR A 168 14.90 7.70 0.01
C THR A 168 15.58 6.40 -0.41
N PRO A 169 14.92 5.52 -1.17
CA PRO A 169 15.53 4.27 -1.60
C PRO A 169 16.75 4.63 -2.45
N LYS A 170 17.91 4.15 -2.07
CA LYS A 170 18.98 3.98 -3.07
C LYS A 170 18.43 2.98 -4.08
N ASN A 171 18.50 3.31 -5.34
CA ASN A 171 18.03 2.55 -6.50
C ASN A 171 18.73 1.17 -6.57
N THR A 172 18.47 0.34 -5.60
CA THR A 172 18.77 -1.09 -5.66
C THR A 172 17.51 -1.68 -6.26
N ALA A 173 17.65 -2.12 -7.50
CA ALA A 173 16.57 -2.88 -8.15
C ALA A 173 16.07 -3.90 -7.13
N PRO A 174 14.77 -3.87 -6.76
CA PRO A 174 14.22 -4.97 -6.01
C PRO A 174 14.53 -6.21 -6.82
N SER A 175 15.08 -7.23 -6.17
CA SER A 175 15.11 -8.53 -6.79
C SER A 175 13.69 -8.79 -7.25
N ALA A 176 13.50 -8.95 -8.56
CA ALA A 176 12.23 -9.41 -9.10
C ALA A 176 11.91 -10.69 -8.33
N GLY A 177 11.11 -10.58 -7.30
CA GLY A 177 10.78 -11.71 -6.44
C GLY A 177 10.10 -12.74 -7.33
N THR A 178 10.70 -13.91 -7.43
CA THR A 178 10.20 -15.05 -8.18
C THR A 178 8.95 -15.67 -7.54
N GLY A 179 8.23 -14.92 -6.73
CA GLY A 179 6.96 -15.35 -6.16
C GLY A 179 5.90 -15.50 -7.26
N SER A 180 5.21 -16.62 -7.29
CA SER A 180 4.04 -16.79 -8.15
C SER A 180 3.03 -15.68 -7.84
N LEU A 181 2.52 -15.02 -8.89
CA LEU A 181 1.44 -14.07 -8.71
C LEU A 181 0.22 -14.76 -8.09
N PRO A 182 -0.49 -14.08 -7.19
CA PRO A 182 -1.70 -14.64 -6.61
C PRO A 182 -2.73 -14.94 -7.72
N GLU A 183 -3.58 -15.95 -7.50
CA GLU A 183 -4.68 -16.20 -8.42
C GLU A 183 -5.58 -14.96 -8.53
N THR A 184 -6.01 -14.66 -9.74
CA THR A 184 -7.03 -13.64 -9.98
C THR A 184 -8.27 -14.27 -10.58
N LYS A 185 -9.43 -13.81 -10.17
CA LYS A 185 -10.73 -14.22 -10.74
C LYS A 185 -11.12 -13.36 -11.94
N GLY A 186 -10.38 -12.28 -12.18
CA GLY A 186 -10.65 -11.31 -13.23
C GLY A 186 -9.96 -11.63 -14.55
N ALA A 187 -10.26 -10.84 -15.58
CA ALA A 187 -9.61 -10.89 -16.87
C ALA A 187 -8.12 -10.56 -16.75
N VAL A 188 -7.29 -11.30 -17.49
CA VAL A 188 -5.84 -11.07 -17.55
C VAL A 188 -5.43 -10.83 -19.00
N ALA A 189 -4.67 -9.75 -19.24
CA ALA A 189 -4.07 -9.48 -20.55
C ALA A 189 -2.77 -8.70 -20.39
N LYS A 190 -2.00 -8.56 -21.47
CA LYS A 190 -0.87 -7.62 -21.52
C LYS A 190 -1.38 -6.19 -21.49
N GLY A 191 -0.62 -5.29 -20.88
CA GLY A 191 -1.05 -3.90 -20.70
C GLY A 191 -1.48 -3.22 -22.00
N ALA A 192 -0.72 -3.40 -23.10
CA ALA A 192 -1.03 -2.83 -24.41
C ALA A 192 -2.24 -3.50 -25.10
N GLU A 193 -2.50 -4.78 -24.84
CA GLU A 193 -3.67 -5.49 -25.39
C GLU A 193 -4.94 -5.09 -24.63
N GLY A 194 -4.81 -4.83 -23.33
CA GLY A 194 -5.88 -4.40 -22.45
C GLY A 194 -6.89 -5.48 -22.09
N VAL A 195 -7.76 -5.15 -21.16
CA VAL A 195 -8.87 -5.99 -20.70
C VAL A 195 -10.19 -5.28 -20.92
N THR A 196 -11.25 -6.05 -21.14
CA THR A 196 -12.62 -5.53 -21.13
C THR A 196 -13.39 -6.17 -19.99
N VAL A 197 -13.88 -5.35 -19.07
CA VAL A 197 -14.55 -5.77 -17.84
C VAL A 197 -15.97 -5.22 -17.83
N LYS A 198 -16.94 -6.11 -17.60
CA LYS A 198 -18.37 -5.76 -17.53
C LYS A 198 -18.73 -5.31 -16.12
N ASN A 199 -19.72 -4.42 -16.02
CA ASN A 199 -20.34 -4.16 -14.72
C ASN A 199 -21.37 -5.25 -14.36
N ASP A 200 -21.75 -5.33 -13.07
CA ASP A 200 -22.63 -6.35 -12.52
C ASP A 200 -24.00 -6.44 -13.24
N SER A 201 -24.50 -5.31 -13.71
CA SER A 201 -25.78 -5.26 -14.45
C SER A 201 -25.65 -5.69 -15.91
N GLY A 202 -24.43 -5.87 -16.43
CA GLY A 202 -24.13 -6.13 -17.84
C GLY A 202 -24.53 -5.00 -18.79
N ASN A 203 -24.80 -3.80 -18.25
CA ASN A 203 -25.19 -2.62 -19.02
C ASN A 203 -24.02 -1.73 -19.43
N GLY A 204 -22.82 -1.96 -18.86
CA GLY A 204 -21.60 -1.25 -19.18
C GLY A 204 -20.41 -2.19 -19.29
N GLU A 205 -19.52 -1.89 -20.24
CA GLU A 205 -18.25 -2.58 -20.44
C GLU A 205 -17.14 -1.52 -20.50
N LEU A 206 -16.10 -1.69 -19.68
CA LEU A 206 -14.93 -0.82 -19.68
C LEU A 206 -13.74 -1.58 -20.27
N THR A 207 -13.18 -1.06 -21.35
CA THR A 207 -11.89 -1.50 -21.88
C THR A 207 -10.81 -0.64 -21.26
N ILE A 208 -9.75 -1.26 -20.72
CA ILE A 208 -8.66 -0.63 -19.97
C ILE A 208 -7.36 -1.08 -20.59
N THR A 209 -6.51 -0.13 -21.00
CA THR A 209 -5.15 -0.39 -21.52
C THR A 209 -4.13 0.45 -20.76
N LEU A 210 -2.90 -0.07 -20.68
CA LEU A 210 -1.72 0.64 -20.17
C LEU A 210 -0.50 0.24 -20.98
N ASP A 211 -0.13 1.05 -21.96
CA ASP A 211 0.96 0.74 -22.91
C ASP A 211 2.33 0.70 -22.25
N HIS A 212 2.57 1.61 -21.31
CA HIS A 212 3.81 1.70 -20.54
C HIS A 212 3.63 2.60 -19.33
N VAL A 213 4.61 2.57 -18.44
CA VAL A 213 4.78 3.55 -17.36
C VAL A 213 6.09 4.28 -17.52
N THR A 214 6.18 5.50 -17.01
CA THR A 214 7.40 6.33 -17.03
C THR A 214 8.03 6.37 -15.66
N ARG A 215 9.32 5.98 -15.58
CA ARG A 215 10.12 6.02 -14.35
C ARG A 215 10.71 7.40 -14.14
N SER A 216 10.51 7.99 -12.97
CA SER A 216 11.13 9.25 -12.58
C SER A 216 11.19 9.40 -11.06
N GLY A 217 12.33 9.82 -10.52
CA GLY A 217 12.49 10.17 -9.10
C GLY A 217 12.14 9.07 -8.09
N GLY A 218 12.24 7.79 -8.45
CA GLY A 218 11.87 6.65 -7.58
C GLY A 218 10.37 6.34 -7.60
N TYR A 219 9.66 6.85 -8.60
CA TYR A 219 8.24 6.59 -8.85
C TYR A 219 7.99 6.16 -10.29
N LEU A 220 6.84 5.54 -10.51
CA LEU A 220 6.30 5.19 -11.81
C LEU A 220 5.02 5.99 -12.07
N LEU A 221 4.97 6.70 -13.19
CA LEU A 221 3.76 7.39 -13.64
C LEU A 221 3.06 6.53 -14.70
N GLY A 222 1.84 6.10 -14.41
CA GLY A 222 0.97 5.39 -15.35
C GLY A 222 -0.18 6.25 -15.83
N GLN A 223 -0.54 6.08 -17.09
CA GLN A 223 -1.71 6.68 -17.75
C GLN A 223 -2.54 5.58 -18.39
N LEU A 224 -3.53 5.10 -17.66
CA LEU A 224 -4.44 4.08 -18.19
C LEU A 224 -5.43 4.75 -19.12
N HIS A 225 -5.51 4.24 -20.35
CA HIS A 225 -6.54 4.67 -21.29
C HIS A 225 -7.76 3.78 -21.15
N THR A 226 -8.93 4.39 -21.01
CA THR A 226 -10.18 3.68 -20.80
C THR A 226 -11.22 4.05 -21.81
N THR A 227 -12.01 3.07 -22.24
CA THR A 227 -13.14 3.26 -23.14
C THR A 227 -14.36 2.56 -22.54
N LEU A 228 -15.36 3.35 -22.13
CA LEU A 228 -16.61 2.84 -21.65
C LEU A 228 -17.64 2.74 -22.77
N SER A 229 -18.26 1.59 -22.91
CA SER A 229 -19.47 1.39 -23.71
C SER A 229 -20.65 1.07 -22.80
N THR A 230 -21.82 1.62 -23.10
CA THR A 230 -23.06 1.36 -22.34
C THR A 230 -24.20 0.98 -23.27
N LYS A 231 -25.02 0.03 -22.81
CA LYS A 231 -26.27 -0.35 -23.52
C LYS A 231 -27.36 0.65 -23.23
N ASN A 232 -28.21 0.92 -24.22
CA ASN A 232 -29.41 1.75 -24.06
C ASN A 232 -29.15 3.15 -23.47
N ASN A 233 -27.98 3.73 -23.74
CA ASN A 233 -27.58 5.04 -23.23
C ASN A 233 -27.66 5.14 -21.68
N SER A 234 -27.49 4.01 -20.98
CA SER A 234 -27.43 3.97 -19.52
C SER A 234 -26.20 4.69 -18.98
N THR A 235 -26.24 5.07 -17.72
CA THR A 235 -25.10 5.66 -17.00
C THR A 235 -24.54 4.66 -16.00
N THR A 236 -23.22 4.70 -15.78
CA THR A 236 -22.55 3.88 -14.78
C THR A 236 -21.42 4.66 -14.11
N GLY A 237 -21.05 4.27 -12.90
CA GLY A 237 -19.94 4.88 -12.17
C GLY A 237 -18.60 4.26 -12.55
N LEU A 238 -17.64 5.07 -13.00
CA LEU A 238 -16.29 4.61 -13.32
C LEU A 238 -15.54 4.08 -12.09
N PHE A 239 -15.83 4.60 -10.92
CA PHE A 239 -15.10 4.25 -9.69
C PHE A 239 -15.13 2.75 -9.37
N HIS A 240 -16.16 2.00 -9.78
CA HIS A 240 -16.25 0.55 -9.55
C HIS A 240 -15.08 -0.25 -10.16
N TRP A 241 -14.49 0.22 -11.25
CA TRP A 241 -13.38 -0.44 -11.92
C TRP A 241 -11.99 -0.06 -11.40
N PHE A 242 -11.91 0.89 -10.45
CA PHE A 242 -10.63 1.44 -10.03
C PHE A 242 -10.45 1.57 -8.53
N LYS A 243 -11.53 1.43 -7.76
CA LYS A 243 -11.51 1.60 -6.33
C LYS A 243 -11.18 0.30 -5.60
N ASP A 244 -10.39 0.41 -4.53
CA ASP A 244 -10.20 -0.71 -3.63
C ASP A 244 -11.53 -1.05 -2.91
N LYS A 245 -11.60 -2.27 -2.45
CA LYS A 245 -12.65 -2.87 -1.67
C LYS A 245 -12.87 -2.27 -0.31
N GLU A 246 -11.76 -2.12 0.34
CA GLU A 246 -11.73 -1.49 1.64
C GLU A 246 -11.94 0.00 1.40
N VAL A 247 -13.12 0.43 1.52
CA VAL A 247 -13.75 1.70 1.16
C VAL A 247 -12.81 2.93 1.05
N PHE A 248 -11.63 2.89 1.68
CA PHE A 248 -10.63 3.97 1.67
C PHE A 248 -9.22 3.42 1.89
N LEU A 249 -8.20 4.03 1.27
CA LEU A 249 -6.79 3.73 1.51
C LEU A 249 -6.44 3.79 3.02
N SER A 250 -7.07 4.69 3.78
CA SER A 250 -6.97 4.78 5.22
C SER A 250 -7.38 3.48 5.94
N ASN A 251 -8.41 2.77 5.47
CA ASN A 251 -8.80 1.48 6.05
C ASN A 251 -7.76 0.40 5.79
N VAL A 252 -7.14 0.40 4.59
CA VAL A 252 -6.03 -0.52 4.29
C VAL A 252 -4.85 -0.28 5.23
N ARG A 253 -4.61 0.97 5.61
CA ARG A 253 -3.57 1.35 6.58
C ARG A 253 -3.99 1.14 8.03
N GLY A 254 -5.27 0.85 8.31
CA GLY A 254 -5.84 0.77 9.65
C GLY A 254 -6.00 2.14 10.31
N GLU A 255 -6.28 3.17 9.53
CA GLU A 255 -6.53 4.54 9.97
C GLU A 255 -8.03 4.82 10.04
N ASP A 256 -8.43 5.81 10.83
CA ASP A 256 -9.83 6.22 10.93
C ASP A 256 -10.25 6.99 9.66
N ALA A 257 -11.12 6.37 8.87
CA ALA A 257 -11.56 6.87 7.56
C ALA A 257 -12.66 7.95 7.65
N SER A 258 -12.68 8.77 8.67
CA SER A 258 -13.72 9.79 8.85
C SER A 258 -13.72 10.93 7.80
N GLY A 259 -12.75 10.95 6.87
CA GLY A 259 -12.66 11.93 5.78
C GLY A 259 -13.08 11.36 4.43
N GLU A 260 -14.19 11.84 3.88
CA GLU A 260 -14.79 11.34 2.62
C GLU A 260 -14.03 11.69 1.32
N THR A 261 -12.80 12.21 1.39
CA THR A 261 -12.11 12.80 0.23
C THR A 261 -11.69 11.81 -0.85
N THR A 262 -11.62 10.51 -0.54
CA THR A 262 -11.11 9.48 -1.46
C THR A 262 -12.18 8.49 -1.96
N GLY A 263 -13.44 8.73 -1.66
CA GLY A 263 -14.55 7.82 -1.97
C GLY A 263 -14.70 7.45 -3.45
N PHE A 264 -14.15 8.25 -4.37
CA PHE A 264 -14.22 8.04 -5.82
C PHE A 264 -12.82 8.02 -6.48
N SER A 265 -11.78 7.71 -5.72
CA SER A 265 -10.40 7.64 -6.24
C SER A 265 -10.11 6.33 -6.97
N ALA A 266 -9.01 6.30 -7.73
CA ALA A 266 -8.50 5.10 -8.39
C ALA A 266 -7.46 4.36 -7.52
N ASP A 267 -7.65 4.32 -6.21
CA ASP A 267 -6.72 3.78 -5.22
C ASP A 267 -6.58 2.24 -5.25
N GLY A 268 -7.52 1.54 -5.88
CA GLY A 268 -7.47 0.09 -6.08
C GLY A 268 -6.52 -0.38 -7.19
N LEU A 269 -5.90 0.54 -7.93
CA LEU A 269 -4.88 0.21 -8.93
C LEU A 269 -3.54 -0.05 -8.26
N THR A 270 -3.22 -1.30 -7.99
CA THR A 270 -2.00 -1.69 -7.28
C THR A 270 -1.00 -2.36 -8.21
N LEU A 271 0.30 -2.34 -7.85
CA LEU A 271 1.33 -3.14 -8.51
C LEU A 271 1.56 -4.43 -7.73
N LEU A 272 1.90 -5.50 -8.45
CA LEU A 272 2.40 -6.73 -7.86
C LEU A 272 3.89 -6.87 -8.19
N ALA A 273 4.73 -6.82 -7.16
CA ALA A 273 6.17 -6.98 -7.31
C ALA A 273 6.79 -7.52 -6.01
N GLY A 274 7.80 -8.39 -6.12
CA GLY A 274 8.59 -8.85 -4.98
C GLY A 274 7.80 -9.56 -3.87
N GLY A 275 6.64 -10.16 -4.19
CA GLY A 275 5.77 -10.77 -3.18
C GLY A 275 4.90 -9.75 -2.43
N GLU A 276 4.88 -8.51 -2.86
CA GLU A 276 4.11 -7.43 -2.26
C GLU A 276 3.08 -6.86 -3.25
N ARG A 277 1.99 -6.35 -2.69
CA ARG A 277 1.03 -5.45 -3.33
C ARG A 277 1.43 -4.03 -2.98
N ILE A 278 1.77 -3.22 -3.98
CA ILE A 278 2.22 -1.83 -3.83
C ILE A 278 1.06 -0.92 -4.23
N TYR A 279 0.64 -0.08 -3.30
CA TYR A 279 -0.43 0.88 -3.50
C TYR A 279 0.07 2.14 -4.21
N PRO A 280 -0.82 2.93 -4.82
CA PRO A 280 -0.45 4.27 -5.26
C PRO A 280 0.26 5.04 -4.15
N ALA A 281 1.28 5.80 -4.51
CA ALA A 281 1.92 6.72 -3.57
C ALA A 281 0.89 7.74 -3.06
N ASP A 282 1.07 8.25 -1.86
CA ASP A 282 0.10 9.13 -1.23
C ASP A 282 0.76 10.20 -0.36
N TYR A 283 -0.02 11.04 0.25
CA TYR A 283 0.43 12.01 1.24
C TYR A 283 -0.62 12.17 2.34
N LEU A 284 -0.15 12.50 3.55
CA LEU A 284 -1.05 12.80 4.66
C LEU A 284 -1.62 14.21 4.50
N ASP A 285 -2.93 14.33 4.33
CA ASP A 285 -3.60 15.63 4.33
C ASP A 285 -3.60 16.24 5.73
N ALA A 286 -3.08 17.46 5.84
CA ALA A 286 -2.91 18.13 7.13
C ALA A 286 -4.24 18.56 7.77
N GLU A 287 -5.28 18.83 6.97
CA GLU A 287 -6.60 19.26 7.43
C GLU A 287 -7.44 18.06 7.87
N PHE A 288 -7.53 17.04 7.02
CA PHE A 288 -8.40 15.89 7.25
C PHE A 288 -7.72 14.73 8.00
N LYS A 289 -6.38 14.77 8.12
CA LYS A 289 -5.59 13.70 8.78
C LYS A 289 -5.78 12.32 8.14
N THR A 290 -6.04 12.30 6.84
CA THR A 290 -6.20 11.09 6.04
C THR A 290 -5.15 11.05 4.92
N HIS A 291 -4.75 9.87 4.51
CA HIS A 291 -3.86 9.70 3.36
C HIS A 291 -4.63 9.86 2.05
N VAL A 292 -4.11 10.70 1.17
CA VAL A 292 -4.68 11.01 -0.15
C VAL A 292 -3.78 10.41 -1.23
N PRO A 293 -4.27 9.45 -2.02
CA PRO A 293 -3.46 8.79 -3.04
C PRO A 293 -3.16 9.72 -4.23
N LEU A 294 -1.97 9.57 -4.80
CA LEU A 294 -1.56 10.27 -6.02
C LEU A 294 -2.13 9.57 -7.26
N THR A 295 -3.43 9.69 -7.42
CA THR A 295 -4.20 9.13 -8.53
C THR A 295 -5.39 10.03 -8.85
N GLU A 296 -6.23 9.64 -9.81
CA GLU A 296 -7.48 10.32 -10.07
C GLU A 296 -8.40 10.22 -8.84
N LEU A 297 -8.73 11.37 -8.24
CA LEU A 297 -9.47 11.44 -6.96
C LEU A 297 -10.98 11.56 -7.14
N ALA A 298 -11.43 12.00 -8.33
CA ALA A 298 -12.84 12.32 -8.58
C ALA A 298 -13.34 11.61 -9.84
N LEU A 299 -13.33 10.28 -9.82
CA LEU A 299 -13.93 9.49 -10.87
C LEU A 299 -15.42 9.80 -10.93
N THR A 300 -15.87 10.35 -12.04
CA THR A 300 -17.28 10.79 -12.20
C THR A 300 -18.21 9.63 -11.87
N PRO A 301 -19.10 9.79 -10.89
CA PRO A 301 -19.91 8.68 -10.41
C PRO A 301 -20.86 8.10 -11.48
N PHE A 302 -21.30 8.93 -12.43
CA PHE A 302 -22.19 8.50 -13.49
C PHE A 302 -21.80 9.11 -14.82
N ILE A 303 -21.30 8.27 -15.73
CA ILE A 303 -20.96 8.66 -17.10
C ILE A 303 -21.69 7.80 -18.12
N LYS A 304 -21.90 8.35 -19.30
CA LYS A 304 -22.28 7.63 -20.51
C LYS A 304 -21.04 7.07 -21.20
N ALA A 305 -21.25 6.36 -22.30
CA ALA A 305 -20.15 5.88 -23.16
C ALA A 305 -19.16 7.01 -23.47
N GLY A 306 -17.88 6.69 -23.51
CA GLY A 306 -16.79 7.63 -23.80
C GLY A 306 -15.43 7.11 -23.40
N THR A 307 -14.42 7.95 -23.64
CA THR A 307 -13.02 7.65 -23.29
C THR A 307 -12.55 8.58 -22.18
N THR A 308 -11.69 8.06 -21.29
CA THR A 308 -10.99 8.87 -20.27
C THR A 308 -9.61 8.28 -19.99
N THR A 309 -8.74 9.10 -19.41
CA THR A 309 -7.42 8.68 -18.94
C THR A 309 -7.39 8.76 -17.42
N ILE A 310 -6.91 7.69 -16.80
CA ILE A 310 -6.71 7.60 -15.35
C ILE A 310 -5.21 7.68 -15.08
N CYS A 311 -4.79 8.69 -14.35
CA CYS A 311 -3.40 8.88 -13.95
C CYS A 311 -3.15 8.27 -12.57
N VAL A 312 -2.04 7.55 -12.42
CA VAL A 312 -1.62 6.96 -11.14
C VAL A 312 -0.12 7.09 -10.99
N VAL A 313 0.32 7.43 -9.76
CA VAL A 313 1.73 7.43 -9.39
C VAL A 313 1.96 6.31 -8.39
N TRP A 314 2.84 5.37 -8.72
CA TRP A 314 3.25 4.30 -7.82
C TRP A 314 4.68 4.46 -7.35
N PRO A 315 5.04 3.98 -6.16
CA PRO A 315 6.43 3.71 -5.81
C PRO A 315 7.06 2.78 -6.85
N ASP A 316 8.28 3.07 -7.28
CA ASP A 316 9.00 2.24 -8.24
C ASP A 316 9.51 0.94 -7.59
N PRO A 317 9.01 -0.24 -7.98
CA PRO A 317 9.51 -1.50 -7.48
C PRO A 317 10.82 -1.94 -8.16
N GLY A 318 11.31 -1.21 -9.16
CA GLY A 318 12.40 -1.64 -10.03
C GLY A 318 11.92 -2.54 -11.19
N GLY A 319 12.91 -3.09 -11.93
CA GLY A 319 12.63 -3.94 -13.11
C GLY A 319 12.27 -3.15 -14.37
N ASP A 320 12.15 -3.86 -15.48
CA ASP A 320 11.86 -3.30 -16.80
C ASP A 320 10.39 -3.47 -17.21
N THR A 321 9.65 -4.25 -16.45
CA THR A 321 8.20 -4.46 -16.63
C THR A 321 7.50 -4.48 -15.27
N ILE A 322 6.21 -4.13 -15.29
CA ILE A 322 5.34 -4.20 -14.11
C ILE A 322 4.05 -4.97 -14.40
N THR A 323 3.38 -5.37 -13.32
CA THR A 323 2.02 -5.93 -13.35
C THR A 323 1.11 -5.03 -12.52
N VAL A 324 0.04 -4.53 -13.14
CA VAL A 324 -1.05 -3.83 -12.45
C VAL A 324 -2.14 -4.84 -12.12
N ASP A 325 -2.63 -4.81 -10.90
CA ASP A 325 -3.67 -5.69 -10.40
C ASP A 325 -4.77 -4.89 -9.73
N HIS A 326 -5.98 -5.12 -10.13
CA HIS A 326 -7.18 -4.62 -9.47
C HIS A 326 -7.98 -5.81 -8.96
N THR A 327 -7.99 -5.97 -7.65
CA THR A 327 -8.80 -6.99 -7.01
C THR A 327 -10.02 -6.34 -6.39
N THR A 328 -11.19 -6.88 -6.67
CA THR A 328 -12.39 -6.52 -5.92
C THR A 328 -12.61 -7.59 -4.86
N PRO A 329 -12.60 -7.24 -3.65
CA PRO A 329 -12.69 -8.16 -2.54
C PRO A 329 -14.09 -8.36 -1.98
N MET A 330 -15.08 -7.58 -2.39
CA MET A 330 -16.47 -7.90 -2.09
C MET A 330 -16.89 -9.10 -2.94
N LYS A 331 -17.33 -10.18 -2.30
CA LYS A 331 -17.89 -11.37 -2.98
C LYS A 331 -19.01 -11.01 -3.98
N GLN A 332 -19.63 -9.86 -3.81
CA GLN A 332 -20.72 -9.34 -4.63
C GLN A 332 -20.24 -8.49 -5.82
N LEU A 333 -18.97 -8.07 -5.87
CA LEU A 333 -18.38 -7.24 -6.92
C LEU A 333 -17.17 -7.92 -7.59
N SER A 334 -17.07 -9.24 -7.53
CA SER A 334 -15.94 -10.01 -8.10
C SER A 334 -15.74 -9.80 -9.62
N ASP A 335 -16.74 -9.26 -10.29
CA ASP A 335 -16.75 -9.11 -11.74
C ASP A 335 -15.88 -7.92 -12.22
N PHE A 336 -15.45 -7.04 -11.32
CA PHE A 336 -14.59 -5.91 -11.64
C PHE A 336 -13.08 -6.18 -11.51
N ALA A 337 -12.69 -7.36 -11.07
CA ALA A 337 -11.28 -7.75 -10.97
C ALA A 337 -10.63 -7.86 -12.35
N TYR A 338 -9.38 -7.40 -12.47
CA TYR A 338 -8.58 -7.57 -13.68
C TYR A 338 -7.09 -7.46 -13.37
N ARG A 339 -6.27 -7.93 -14.32
CA ARG A 339 -4.81 -7.81 -14.25
C ARG A 339 -4.25 -7.46 -15.60
N LEU A 340 -3.35 -6.46 -15.62
CA LEU A 340 -2.54 -6.08 -16.78
C LEU A 340 -1.09 -6.48 -16.51
N THR A 341 -0.51 -7.30 -17.41
CA THR A 341 0.86 -7.82 -17.29
C THR A 341 1.78 -7.22 -18.33
N ASP A 342 3.08 -7.50 -18.19
CA ASP A 342 4.11 -7.16 -19.19
C ASP A 342 4.11 -5.68 -19.60
N ILE A 343 3.78 -4.78 -18.67
CA ILE A 343 3.73 -3.34 -18.92
C ILE A 343 5.17 -2.81 -18.90
N PRO A 344 5.71 -2.29 -20.01
CA PRO A 344 7.07 -1.78 -20.07
C PRO A 344 7.29 -0.56 -19.20
N VAL A 345 8.46 -0.49 -18.55
CA VAL A 345 8.92 0.69 -17.81
C VAL A 345 9.89 1.46 -18.70
N LYS A 346 9.58 2.71 -19.00
CA LYS A 346 10.43 3.63 -19.77
C LYS A 346 11.07 4.64 -18.81
N ASN A 347 12.33 4.97 -19.03
CA ASN A 347 13.00 6.04 -18.32
C ASN A 347 12.58 7.40 -18.91
N SER A 348 12.40 8.41 -18.04
CA SER A 348 12.09 9.78 -18.46
C SER A 348 13.25 10.46 -19.13
#